data_44445ac82a6085a5e32353b4bf4ded71
#
_entry.id   44445ac82a6085a5e32353b4bf4ded71
#
_cell.length_a   1.000
_cell.length_b   1.000
_cell.length_c   1.000
_cell.angle_alpha   90.00
_cell.angle_beta   90.00
_cell.angle_gamma   90.00
#
_symmetry.space_group_name_H-M   'P 1'
#
loop_
_entity.id
_entity.type
_entity.pdbx_description
1 polymer ?
#
loop_
_entity_poly.entity_id
_entity_poly.type
_entity_poly.pdbx_seq_one_letter_code
_entity_poly.pdbx_strand_id
1 'polypeptide(L)'
;MSHKAGFVSLIGKPNVGKSTLMNALVGEKLSIVTPKAQTTRHRILGIVNEPEYQIVFSDTPGVIKPVYGMQESMMSFVNGSLVDADIVLFVTDINEKYDEADVIEKLAKTSSPIAVVINKIDKSSEELVKEKIVYWQEKLNPKAIFAVSALHDHNVPAVMQFILDNLPEHPAYYDKDTLTDKNERFFVSEIIREKVFKLYDKEIPYSTEVIITSFKDEPKIIRISSEIIVERDSQKNIIIGKAGEMLKKVGTYARKDMEEFLQKKVFLEMFVKVIPDWRNRKNYLKSFGYED
;
A
#
# COMPACT_ATOMS: atom_id res chain seq x y z
N MET A 1 12.57 -31.64 -2.75
CA MET A 1 12.96 -30.44 -1.97
C MET A 1 11.77 -30.07 -1.13
N SER A 2 11.95 -29.63 0.12
CA SER A 2 10.85 -29.20 0.96
C SER A 2 10.35 -27.84 0.43
N HIS A 3 9.02 -27.64 0.38
CA HIS A 3 8.41 -26.38 -0.02
C HIS A 3 8.63 -25.34 1.10
N LYS A 4 8.89 -24.08 0.73
CA LYS A 4 9.02 -22.96 1.66
C LYS A 4 7.85 -21.99 1.50
N ALA A 5 7.29 -21.49 2.61
CA ALA A 5 6.31 -20.42 2.54
C ALA A 5 6.39 -19.53 3.78
N GLY A 6 6.11 -18.23 3.62
CA GLY A 6 6.14 -17.31 4.75
C GLY A 6 5.57 -15.94 4.40
N PHE A 7 5.23 -15.20 5.47
CA PHE A 7 4.74 -13.85 5.41
C PHE A 7 5.88 -12.84 5.53
N VAL A 8 5.92 -11.91 4.61
CA VAL A 8 6.92 -10.82 4.55
C VAL A 8 6.23 -9.48 4.72
N SER A 9 6.43 -8.83 5.86
CA SER A 9 5.79 -7.55 6.16
C SER A 9 6.67 -6.37 5.83
N LEU A 10 6.14 -5.42 5.03
CA LEU A 10 6.79 -4.17 4.71
C LEU A 10 6.36 -3.09 5.69
N ILE A 11 7.27 -2.65 6.55
CA ILE A 11 7.04 -1.68 7.62
C ILE A 11 7.89 -0.43 7.37
N GLY A 12 7.40 0.73 7.75
CA GLY A 12 8.13 2.00 7.63
C GLY A 12 7.18 3.19 7.59
N LYS A 13 7.71 4.39 7.62
CA LYS A 13 6.95 5.64 7.58
C LYS A 13 6.15 5.80 6.27
N PRO A 14 5.20 6.74 6.21
CA PRO A 14 4.57 7.09 4.94
C PRO A 14 5.59 7.56 3.88
N ASN A 15 5.32 7.26 2.61
CA ASN A 15 6.11 7.71 1.44
C ASN A 15 7.54 7.20 1.33
N VAL A 16 8.00 6.27 2.14
CA VAL A 16 9.35 5.66 2.00
C VAL A 16 9.44 4.71 0.80
N GLY A 17 8.31 4.34 0.18
CA GLY A 17 8.24 3.52 -1.02
C GLY A 17 7.94 2.04 -0.78
N LYS A 18 7.25 1.68 0.33
CA LYS A 18 6.81 0.32 0.63
C LYS A 18 6.01 -0.30 -0.51
N SER A 19 4.93 0.37 -0.94
CA SER A 19 4.06 -0.09 -2.02
C SER A 19 4.80 -0.22 -3.36
N THR A 20 5.75 0.69 -3.64
CA THR A 20 6.60 0.60 -4.84
C THR A 20 7.49 -0.65 -4.77
N LEU A 21 8.11 -0.89 -3.61
CA LEU A 21 8.95 -2.07 -3.39
C LEU A 21 8.12 -3.37 -3.47
N MET A 22 6.94 -3.40 -2.86
CA MET A 22 6.06 -4.58 -2.96
C MET A 22 5.67 -4.86 -4.40
N ASN A 23 5.22 -3.85 -5.15
CA ASN A 23 4.86 -4.02 -6.56
C ASN A 23 6.06 -4.55 -7.39
N ALA A 24 7.28 -4.07 -7.12
CA ALA A 24 8.49 -4.56 -7.78
C ALA A 24 8.82 -6.01 -7.40
N LEU A 25 8.68 -6.39 -6.12
CA LEU A 25 8.93 -7.75 -5.64
C LEU A 25 7.88 -8.76 -6.15
N VAL A 26 6.61 -8.35 -6.26
CA VAL A 26 5.51 -9.19 -6.78
C VAL A 26 5.53 -9.25 -8.31
N GLY A 27 6.03 -8.22 -8.98
CA GLY A 27 5.99 -8.09 -10.43
C GLY A 27 4.67 -7.55 -10.98
N GLU A 28 3.72 -7.18 -10.10
CA GLU A 28 2.38 -6.70 -10.46
C GLU A 28 2.01 -5.45 -9.67
N LYS A 29 1.18 -4.57 -10.25
CA LYS A 29 0.72 -3.34 -9.60
C LYS A 29 -0.50 -3.62 -8.70
N LEU A 30 -0.28 -4.11 -7.50
CA LEU A 30 -1.33 -4.37 -6.51
C LEU A 30 -1.63 -3.17 -5.62
N SER A 31 -0.64 -2.37 -5.28
CA SER A 31 -0.81 -1.17 -4.46
C SER A 31 -0.71 0.09 -5.30
N ILE A 32 -1.58 1.06 -5.03
CA ILE A 32 -1.48 2.39 -5.64
C ILE A 32 -0.26 3.15 -5.09
N VAL A 33 0.36 3.94 -5.94
CA VAL A 33 1.57 4.70 -5.58
C VAL A 33 1.35 6.19 -5.86
N THR A 34 1.49 7.01 -4.83
CA THR A 34 1.47 8.47 -4.95
C THR A 34 2.52 9.10 -4.04
N PRO A 35 2.96 10.35 -4.30
CA PRO A 35 3.91 11.04 -3.42
C PRO A 35 3.28 11.53 -2.10
N LYS A 36 1.99 11.29 -1.88
CA LYS A 36 1.26 11.78 -0.68
C LYS A 36 1.25 10.73 0.43
N ALA A 37 1.31 11.19 1.68
CA ALA A 37 1.15 10.31 2.83
C ALA A 37 -0.23 9.65 2.84
N GLN A 38 -0.38 8.55 3.57
CA GLN A 38 -1.64 7.80 3.71
C GLN A 38 -2.22 7.32 2.36
N THR A 39 -1.37 7.07 1.37
CA THR A 39 -1.76 6.45 0.10
C THR A 39 -2.27 5.04 0.35
N THR A 40 -1.50 4.21 1.03
CA THR A 40 -1.94 2.89 1.50
C THR A 40 -2.69 3.04 2.81
N ARG A 41 -3.94 2.58 2.85
CA ARG A 41 -4.82 2.66 4.03
C ARG A 41 -5.22 1.29 4.57
N HIS A 42 -5.23 0.28 3.71
CA HIS A 42 -5.54 -1.11 4.04
C HIS A 42 -4.26 -1.95 4.01
N ARG A 43 -4.29 -3.08 4.69
CA ARG A 43 -3.30 -4.14 4.47
C ARG A 43 -3.65 -4.81 3.14
N ILE A 44 -2.68 -4.90 2.25
CA ILE A 44 -2.83 -5.55 0.93
C ILE A 44 -1.84 -6.70 0.87
N LEU A 45 -2.33 -7.90 0.59
CA LEU A 45 -1.46 -9.05 0.36
C LEU A 45 -1.12 -9.15 -1.12
N GLY A 46 0.17 -9.35 -1.40
CA GLY A 46 0.68 -9.72 -2.72
C GLY A 46 1.36 -11.09 -2.62
N ILE A 47 0.92 -12.05 -3.42
CA ILE A 47 1.36 -13.45 -3.30
C ILE A 47 2.19 -13.83 -4.52
N VAL A 48 3.43 -14.24 -4.27
CA VAL A 48 4.32 -14.81 -5.29
C VAL A 48 4.31 -16.32 -5.13
N ASN A 49 3.97 -17.01 -6.21
CA ASN A 49 3.85 -18.47 -6.25
C ASN A 49 4.85 -19.08 -7.22
N GLU A 50 5.70 -19.96 -6.71
CA GLU A 50 6.61 -20.79 -7.49
C GLU A 50 6.47 -22.27 -7.07
N PRO A 51 6.94 -23.22 -7.86
CA PRO A 51 6.85 -24.64 -7.50
C PRO A 51 7.44 -24.95 -6.12
N GLU A 52 8.57 -24.33 -5.77
CA GLU A 52 9.33 -24.60 -4.56
C GLU A 52 9.00 -23.68 -3.40
N TYR A 53 8.31 -22.54 -3.64
CA TYR A 53 7.99 -21.58 -2.58
C TYR A 53 6.72 -20.77 -2.81
N GLN A 54 6.24 -20.18 -1.73
CA GLN A 54 5.20 -19.14 -1.75
C GLN A 54 5.61 -18.01 -0.80
N ILE A 55 5.60 -16.78 -1.31
CA ILE A 55 5.85 -15.58 -0.49
C ILE A 55 4.56 -14.77 -0.40
N VAL A 56 4.13 -14.47 0.82
CA VAL A 56 2.97 -13.61 1.08
C VAL A 56 3.46 -12.24 1.57
N PHE A 57 3.60 -11.31 0.65
CA PHE A 57 3.94 -9.93 0.97
C PHE A 57 2.76 -9.21 1.62
N SER A 58 3.03 -8.38 2.61
CA SER A 58 2.04 -7.56 3.31
C SER A 58 2.43 -6.08 3.18
N ASP A 59 1.82 -5.35 2.20
CA ASP A 59 1.94 -3.90 2.15
C ASP A 59 1.04 -3.28 3.22
N THR A 60 1.61 -2.42 4.04
CA THR A 60 0.91 -1.82 5.17
C THR A 60 0.86 -0.30 5.06
N PRO A 61 -0.12 0.34 5.72
CA PRO A 61 -0.09 1.77 5.95
C PRO A 61 1.25 2.20 6.55
N GLY A 62 1.65 3.43 6.27
CA GLY A 62 2.83 3.99 6.93
C GLY A 62 2.61 4.15 8.42
N VAL A 63 3.65 3.88 9.22
CA VAL A 63 3.61 4.07 10.68
C VAL A 63 3.47 5.57 10.98
N ILE A 64 2.41 5.93 11.71
CA ILE A 64 2.07 7.29 12.12
C ILE A 64 1.59 7.30 13.56
N LYS A 65 1.56 8.48 14.19
CA LYS A 65 0.79 8.71 15.42
C LYS A 65 -0.66 8.98 15.04
N PRO A 66 -1.62 8.13 15.42
CA PRO A 66 -3.01 8.32 15.02
C PRO A 66 -3.62 9.53 15.72
N VAL A 67 -4.44 10.28 15.00
CA VAL A 67 -5.14 11.49 15.48
C VAL A 67 -6.66 11.30 15.43
N TYR A 68 -7.14 10.33 14.64
CA TYR A 68 -8.57 10.02 14.49
C TYR A 68 -8.77 8.52 14.15
N GLY A 69 -10.00 8.03 14.32
CA GLY A 69 -10.33 6.60 14.29
C GLY A 69 -9.84 5.83 13.07
N MET A 70 -9.97 6.36 11.86
CA MET A 70 -9.44 5.69 10.66
C MET A 70 -7.91 5.46 10.76
N GLN A 71 -7.15 6.39 11.35
CA GLN A 71 -5.70 6.19 11.53
C GLN A 71 -5.39 5.15 12.60
N GLU A 72 -6.25 5.02 13.62
CA GLU A 72 -6.14 3.94 14.62
C GLU A 72 -6.33 2.57 13.94
N SER A 73 -7.35 2.44 13.07
CA SER A 73 -7.57 1.23 12.29
C SER A 73 -6.38 0.94 11.34
N MET A 74 -5.82 1.96 10.70
CA MET A 74 -4.59 1.80 9.90
C MET A 74 -3.43 1.25 10.74
N MET A 75 -3.26 1.71 11.99
CA MET A 75 -2.21 1.19 12.89
C MET A 75 -2.49 -0.23 13.37
N SER A 76 -3.75 -0.66 13.46
CA SER A 76 -4.11 -2.06 13.72
C SER A 76 -3.62 -2.97 12.59
N PHE A 77 -3.77 -2.59 11.33
CA PHE A 77 -3.21 -3.35 10.20
C PHE A 77 -1.69 -3.48 10.27
N VAL A 78 -0.97 -2.41 10.65
CA VAL A 78 0.48 -2.46 10.85
C VAL A 78 0.86 -3.43 11.96
N ASN A 79 0.18 -3.36 13.10
CA ASN A 79 0.46 -4.23 14.24
C ASN A 79 0.14 -5.70 13.91
N GLY A 80 -1.00 -5.98 13.27
CA GLY A 80 -1.36 -7.33 12.82
C GLY A 80 -0.33 -7.92 11.85
N SER A 81 0.14 -7.12 10.88
CA SER A 81 1.13 -7.60 9.93
C SER A 81 2.49 -7.92 10.58
N LEU A 82 2.87 -7.23 11.66
CA LEU A 82 4.08 -7.54 12.42
C LEU A 82 3.95 -8.84 13.21
N VAL A 83 2.75 -9.13 13.74
CA VAL A 83 2.50 -10.38 14.50
C VAL A 83 2.57 -11.60 13.56
N ASP A 84 2.06 -11.46 12.35
CA ASP A 84 2.02 -12.55 11.36
C ASP A 84 3.36 -12.75 10.62
N ALA A 85 4.32 -11.80 10.72
CA ALA A 85 5.50 -11.79 9.89
C ALA A 85 6.52 -12.89 10.24
N ASP A 86 6.92 -13.68 9.24
CA ASP A 86 8.10 -14.53 9.29
C ASP A 86 9.37 -13.74 8.98
N ILE A 87 9.27 -12.69 8.16
CA ILE A 87 10.35 -11.78 7.79
C ILE A 87 9.81 -10.35 7.80
N VAL A 88 10.60 -9.41 8.32
CA VAL A 88 10.26 -7.99 8.30
C VAL A 88 11.22 -7.22 7.39
N LEU A 89 10.68 -6.54 6.40
CA LEU A 89 11.39 -5.54 5.60
C LEU A 89 11.09 -4.15 6.19
N PHE A 90 12.02 -3.60 6.94
CA PHE A 90 11.93 -2.23 7.40
C PHE A 90 12.42 -1.29 6.30
N VAL A 91 11.47 -0.60 5.66
CA VAL A 91 11.75 0.31 4.53
C VAL A 91 11.87 1.73 5.03
N THR A 92 13.00 2.38 4.72
CA THR A 92 13.30 3.78 5.03
C THR A 92 13.68 4.54 3.76
N ASP A 93 13.47 5.86 3.74
CA ASP A 93 13.90 6.74 2.64
C ASP A 93 15.33 7.24 2.92
N ILE A 94 16.19 7.25 1.91
CA ILE A 94 17.58 7.74 2.04
C ILE A 94 17.66 9.15 2.63
N ASN A 95 16.69 10.01 2.33
CA ASN A 95 16.63 11.39 2.81
C ASN A 95 15.81 11.55 4.10
N GLU A 96 15.32 10.45 4.70
CA GLU A 96 14.52 10.53 5.91
C GLU A 96 15.38 10.98 7.10
N LYS A 97 14.80 11.88 7.93
CA LYS A 97 15.43 12.30 9.19
C LYS A 97 15.29 11.21 10.24
N TYR A 98 16.29 11.10 11.13
CA TYR A 98 16.42 10.05 12.15
C TYR A 98 15.40 10.11 13.31
N ASP A 99 14.16 10.52 13.05
CA ASP A 99 13.09 10.55 14.06
C ASP A 99 12.16 9.35 13.89
N GLU A 100 12.60 8.18 14.35
CA GLU A 100 11.92 6.89 14.12
C GLU A 100 11.70 6.07 15.39
N ALA A 101 11.74 6.71 16.56
CA ALA A 101 11.63 6.04 17.85
C ALA A 101 10.40 5.09 17.91
N ASP A 102 9.25 5.53 17.40
CA ASP A 102 8.01 4.74 17.43
C ASP A 102 8.08 3.49 16.53
N VAL A 103 8.80 3.56 15.40
CA VAL A 103 8.99 2.40 14.51
C VAL A 103 10.00 1.43 15.10
N ILE A 104 11.12 1.94 15.60
CA ILE A 104 12.19 1.13 16.22
C ILE A 104 11.64 0.39 17.42
N GLU A 105 10.82 1.02 18.29
CA GLU A 105 10.20 0.36 19.43
C GLU A 105 9.30 -0.82 19.00
N LYS A 106 8.56 -0.68 17.88
CA LYS A 106 7.75 -1.77 17.33
C LYS A 106 8.61 -2.91 16.78
N LEU A 107 9.68 -2.58 16.06
CA LEU A 107 10.61 -3.56 15.49
C LEU A 107 11.37 -4.34 16.59
N ALA A 108 11.71 -3.69 17.71
CA ALA A 108 12.38 -4.34 18.81
C ALA A 108 11.53 -5.42 19.50
N LYS A 109 10.23 -5.45 19.26
CA LYS A 109 9.29 -6.45 19.84
C LYS A 109 9.12 -7.70 18.95
N THR A 110 9.62 -7.71 17.73
CA THR A 110 9.55 -8.90 16.87
C THR A 110 10.77 -9.79 17.03
N SER A 111 10.55 -11.11 16.98
CA SER A 111 11.62 -12.12 16.91
C SER A 111 11.99 -12.48 15.47
N SER A 112 11.22 -12.02 14.50
CA SER A 112 11.43 -12.31 13.07
C SER A 112 12.67 -11.62 12.55
N PRO A 113 13.42 -12.23 11.60
CA PRO A 113 14.57 -11.58 10.97
C PRO A 113 14.17 -10.28 10.29
N ILE A 114 14.91 -9.21 10.61
CA ILE A 114 14.69 -7.88 10.06
C ILE A 114 15.76 -7.61 8.99
N ALA A 115 15.33 -7.19 7.80
CA ALA A 115 16.19 -6.51 6.84
C ALA A 115 15.82 -5.02 6.77
N VAL A 116 16.81 -4.15 6.81
CA VAL A 116 16.63 -2.72 6.53
C VAL A 116 16.76 -2.50 5.04
N VAL A 117 15.77 -1.84 4.43
CA VAL A 117 15.77 -1.48 3.02
C VAL A 117 15.82 0.04 2.90
N ILE A 118 17.01 0.58 2.62
CA ILE A 118 17.23 2.01 2.38
C ILE A 118 16.85 2.28 0.93
N ASN A 119 15.66 2.86 0.73
CA ASN A 119 15.10 3.08 -0.59
C ASN A 119 15.39 4.50 -1.12
N LYS A 120 15.16 4.68 -2.43
CA LYS A 120 15.33 5.94 -3.19
C LYS A 120 16.77 6.42 -3.27
N ILE A 121 17.73 5.52 -3.33
CA ILE A 121 19.14 5.86 -3.46
C ILE A 121 19.47 6.61 -4.77
N ASP A 122 18.60 6.51 -5.77
CA ASP A 122 18.63 7.31 -7.00
C ASP A 122 18.57 8.83 -6.75
N LYS A 123 18.19 9.25 -5.53
CA LYS A 123 18.09 10.66 -5.11
C LYS A 123 19.22 11.10 -4.18
N SER A 124 20.32 10.36 -4.11
CA SER A 124 21.39 10.64 -3.14
C SER A 124 22.77 10.32 -3.69
N SER A 125 23.82 10.66 -2.89
CA SER A 125 25.20 10.30 -3.16
C SER A 125 25.59 8.97 -2.51
N GLU A 126 26.69 8.37 -2.98
CA GLU A 126 27.25 7.14 -2.39
C GLU A 126 27.68 7.35 -0.92
N GLU A 127 28.17 8.54 -0.58
CA GLU A 127 28.60 8.89 0.78
C GLU A 127 27.42 8.82 1.75
N LEU A 128 26.25 9.40 1.36
CA LEU A 128 25.03 9.36 2.18
C LEU A 128 24.51 7.92 2.34
N VAL A 129 24.61 7.11 1.29
CA VAL A 129 24.24 5.67 1.37
C VAL A 129 25.11 4.95 2.40
N LYS A 130 26.44 5.16 2.37
CA LYS A 130 27.37 4.56 3.33
C LYS A 130 27.08 5.00 4.77
N GLU A 131 26.84 6.31 4.97
CA GLU A 131 26.44 6.85 6.27
C GLU A 131 25.17 6.19 6.81
N LYS A 132 24.15 6.05 5.98
CA LYS A 132 22.87 5.42 6.38
C LYS A 132 23.02 3.92 6.69
N ILE A 133 23.86 3.21 5.97
CA ILE A 133 24.17 1.80 6.26
C ILE A 133 24.80 1.67 7.66
N VAL A 134 25.81 2.49 7.96
CA VAL A 134 26.46 2.48 9.28
C VAL A 134 25.45 2.82 10.38
N TYR A 135 24.67 3.88 10.19
CA TYR A 135 23.64 4.28 11.14
C TYR A 135 22.66 3.14 11.47
N TRP A 136 22.11 2.47 10.46
CA TRP A 136 21.14 1.39 10.69
C TRP A 136 21.79 0.14 11.27
N GLN A 137 23.05 -0.14 10.92
CA GLN A 137 23.80 -1.23 11.53
C GLN A 137 23.96 -1.03 13.04
N GLU A 138 24.31 0.17 13.47
CA GLU A 138 24.47 0.52 14.89
C GLU A 138 23.14 0.56 15.64
N LYS A 139 22.08 1.06 14.98
CA LYS A 139 20.79 1.33 15.61
C LYS A 139 19.92 0.10 15.82
N LEU A 140 19.89 -0.82 14.86
CA LEU A 140 18.99 -1.98 14.85
C LEU A 140 19.74 -3.31 14.83
N ASN A 141 21.01 -3.31 14.45
CA ASN A 141 21.78 -4.54 14.20
C ASN A 141 20.96 -5.57 13.38
N PRO A 142 20.44 -5.19 12.20
CA PRO A 142 19.54 -6.04 11.43
C PRO A 142 20.31 -7.20 10.80
N LYS A 143 19.58 -8.23 10.38
CA LYS A 143 20.18 -9.40 9.70
C LYS A 143 20.80 -9.05 8.34
N ALA A 144 20.26 -8.04 7.65
CA ALA A 144 20.78 -7.50 6.41
C ALA A 144 20.39 -6.03 6.22
N ILE A 145 21.18 -5.31 5.40
CA ILE A 145 20.86 -3.94 4.96
C ILE A 145 21.02 -3.87 3.45
N PHE A 146 19.98 -3.37 2.76
CA PHE A 146 19.95 -3.20 1.32
C PHE A 146 19.74 -1.74 0.96
N ALA A 147 20.61 -1.20 0.11
CA ALA A 147 20.44 0.09 -0.53
C ALA A 147 19.78 -0.16 -1.90
N VAL A 148 18.56 0.36 -2.11
CA VAL A 148 17.75 0.06 -3.28
C VAL A 148 17.16 1.33 -3.93
N SER A 149 16.83 1.23 -5.21
CA SER A 149 15.83 2.10 -5.85
C SER A 149 14.70 1.23 -6.37
N ALA A 150 13.63 1.13 -5.59
CA ALA A 150 12.45 0.34 -5.96
C ALA A 150 11.76 0.87 -7.23
N LEU A 151 11.90 2.16 -7.53
CA LEU A 151 11.36 2.78 -8.74
C LEU A 151 12.09 2.33 -10.01
N HIS A 152 13.37 2.07 -9.92
CA HIS A 152 14.26 1.68 -11.03
C HIS A 152 14.70 0.22 -10.96
N ASP A 153 14.07 -0.58 -10.11
CA ASP A 153 14.37 -2.00 -9.88
C ASP A 153 15.85 -2.28 -9.52
N HIS A 154 16.55 -1.25 -8.98
CA HIS A 154 17.95 -1.38 -8.61
C HIS A 154 18.10 -2.09 -7.27
N ASN A 155 18.86 -3.19 -7.26
CA ASN A 155 19.15 -4.04 -6.10
C ASN A 155 17.90 -4.71 -5.44
N VAL A 156 16.73 -4.69 -6.09
CA VAL A 156 15.53 -5.39 -5.63
C VAL A 156 15.71 -6.93 -5.68
N PRO A 157 16.40 -7.52 -6.67
CA PRO A 157 16.70 -8.95 -6.67
C PRO A 157 17.49 -9.43 -5.45
N ALA A 158 18.37 -8.62 -4.88
CA ALA A 158 19.10 -8.98 -3.65
C ALA A 158 18.18 -9.07 -2.42
N VAL A 159 17.17 -8.20 -2.34
CA VAL A 159 16.12 -8.30 -1.32
C VAL A 159 15.31 -9.58 -1.49
N MET A 160 14.93 -9.94 -2.72
CA MET A 160 14.23 -11.19 -3.01
C MET A 160 15.06 -12.40 -2.59
N GLN A 161 16.37 -12.43 -2.91
CA GLN A 161 17.24 -13.52 -2.50
C GLN A 161 17.33 -13.67 -0.98
N PHE A 162 17.44 -12.56 -0.24
CA PHE A 162 17.42 -12.58 1.22
C PHE A 162 16.13 -13.20 1.76
N ILE A 163 14.98 -12.87 1.16
CA ILE A 163 13.69 -13.45 1.55
C ILE A 163 13.72 -14.96 1.35
N LEU A 164 14.12 -15.45 0.16
CA LEU A 164 14.18 -16.87 -0.16
C LEU A 164 15.10 -17.67 0.76
N ASP A 165 16.24 -17.07 1.16
CA ASP A 165 17.19 -17.69 2.07
C ASP A 165 16.65 -17.82 3.50
N ASN A 166 15.69 -16.97 3.87
CA ASN A 166 15.14 -16.89 5.22
C ASN A 166 13.70 -17.40 5.35
N LEU A 167 13.05 -17.80 4.26
CA LEU A 167 11.73 -18.42 4.31
C LEU A 167 11.76 -19.73 5.10
N PRO A 168 10.79 -19.95 6.02
CA PRO A 168 10.64 -21.23 6.71
C PRO A 168 10.15 -22.34 5.78
N GLU A 169 10.44 -23.58 6.14
CA GLU A 169 9.79 -24.75 5.53
C GLU A 169 8.34 -24.82 5.96
N HIS A 170 7.44 -24.63 5.01
CA HIS A 170 6.00 -24.65 5.23
C HIS A 170 5.27 -24.97 3.91
N PRO A 171 4.14 -25.69 3.93
CA PRO A 171 3.27 -25.79 2.76
C PRO A 171 2.71 -24.42 2.36
N ALA A 172 2.22 -24.28 1.14
CA ALA A 172 1.59 -23.04 0.68
C ALA A 172 0.38 -22.66 1.57
N TYR A 173 0.24 -21.38 1.87
CA TYR A 173 -0.89 -20.82 2.64
C TYR A 173 -2.12 -20.58 1.77
N TYR A 174 -1.89 -20.28 0.49
CA TYR A 174 -2.92 -19.95 -0.51
C TYR A 174 -2.79 -20.87 -1.74
N ASP A 175 -3.87 -20.99 -2.47
CA ASP A 175 -3.85 -21.68 -3.76
C ASP A 175 -2.82 -21.05 -4.71
N LYS A 176 -2.18 -21.88 -5.53
CA LYS A 176 -1.03 -21.47 -6.37
C LYS A 176 -1.38 -20.44 -7.46
N ASP A 177 -2.65 -20.24 -7.77
CA ASP A 177 -3.16 -19.24 -8.70
C ASP A 177 -3.61 -17.94 -8.00
N THR A 178 -3.57 -17.89 -6.66
CA THR A 178 -3.92 -16.70 -5.89
C THR A 178 -2.82 -15.65 -5.95
N LEU A 179 -3.14 -14.46 -6.43
CA LEU A 179 -2.22 -13.32 -6.51
C LEU A 179 -2.36 -12.35 -5.32
N THR A 180 -3.56 -12.24 -4.73
CA THR A 180 -3.89 -11.28 -3.68
C THR A 180 -5.14 -11.69 -2.90
N ASP A 181 -5.32 -11.12 -1.70
CA ASP A 181 -6.52 -11.26 -0.87
C ASP A 181 -7.66 -10.31 -1.27
N LYS A 182 -7.43 -9.40 -2.22
CA LYS A 182 -8.41 -8.38 -2.62
C LYS A 182 -9.13 -8.76 -3.90
N ASN A 183 -10.38 -8.33 -4.02
CA ASN A 183 -11.21 -8.53 -5.21
C ASN A 183 -11.10 -7.32 -6.18
N GLU A 184 -11.62 -7.47 -7.39
CA GLU A 184 -11.60 -6.42 -8.41
C GLU A 184 -12.27 -5.12 -7.97
N ARG A 185 -13.33 -5.19 -7.14
CA ARG A 185 -14.02 -3.99 -6.61
C ARG A 185 -13.09 -3.15 -5.76
N PHE A 186 -12.22 -3.78 -4.96
CA PHE A 186 -11.21 -3.08 -4.19
C PHE A 186 -10.23 -2.34 -5.11
N PHE A 187 -9.70 -3.00 -6.13
CA PHE A 187 -8.72 -2.38 -7.04
C PHE A 187 -9.33 -1.22 -7.84
N VAL A 188 -10.55 -1.35 -8.33
CA VAL A 188 -11.19 -0.23 -9.05
C VAL A 188 -11.51 0.95 -8.12
N SER A 189 -11.84 0.72 -6.84
CA SER A 189 -11.96 1.81 -5.86
C SER A 189 -10.63 2.51 -5.61
N GLU A 190 -9.54 1.74 -5.47
CA GLU A 190 -8.19 2.27 -5.31
C GLU A 190 -7.71 3.04 -6.55
N ILE A 191 -8.04 2.59 -7.76
CA ILE A 191 -7.76 3.35 -9.00
C ILE A 191 -8.43 4.73 -8.97
N ILE A 192 -9.71 4.83 -8.57
CA ILE A 192 -10.37 6.14 -8.41
C ILE A 192 -9.67 6.97 -7.33
N ARG A 193 -9.39 6.36 -6.17
CA ARG A 193 -8.74 7.04 -5.04
C ARG A 193 -7.34 7.53 -5.42
N GLU A 194 -6.57 6.79 -6.21
CA GLU A 194 -5.29 7.23 -6.76
C GLU A 194 -5.44 8.52 -7.58
N LYS A 195 -6.49 8.63 -8.42
CA LYS A 195 -6.73 9.85 -9.22
C LYS A 195 -7.12 11.02 -8.33
N VAL A 196 -7.90 10.79 -7.27
CA VAL A 196 -8.17 11.83 -6.27
C VAL A 196 -6.87 12.29 -5.61
N PHE A 197 -5.99 11.36 -5.20
CA PHE A 197 -4.70 11.72 -4.63
C PHE A 197 -3.78 12.48 -5.59
N LYS A 198 -3.80 12.15 -6.88
CA LYS A 198 -2.97 12.83 -7.89
C LYS A 198 -3.49 14.20 -8.31
N LEU A 199 -4.81 14.40 -8.32
CA LEU A 199 -5.44 15.59 -8.91
C LEU A 199 -5.85 16.64 -7.89
N TYR A 200 -5.95 16.30 -6.59
CA TYR A 200 -6.34 17.24 -5.54
C TYR A 200 -5.26 17.34 -4.48
N ASP A 201 -5.21 18.50 -3.81
CA ASP A 201 -4.23 18.81 -2.78
C ASP A 201 -4.88 19.09 -1.43
N LYS A 202 -4.09 19.57 -0.48
CA LYS A 202 -4.47 19.89 0.89
C LYS A 202 -5.17 18.70 1.58
N GLU A 203 -6.32 18.94 2.19
CA GLU A 203 -7.07 17.96 2.97
C GLU A 203 -7.94 17.00 2.12
N ILE A 204 -8.22 17.32 0.85
CA ILE A 204 -9.14 16.54 0.02
C ILE A 204 -8.74 15.05 -0.07
N PRO A 205 -7.49 14.69 -0.43
CA PRO A 205 -7.09 13.29 -0.49
C PRO A 205 -7.29 12.55 0.84
N TYR A 206 -7.03 13.22 1.96
CA TYR A 206 -7.05 12.61 3.29
C TYR A 206 -8.46 12.45 3.88
N SER A 207 -9.43 13.22 3.38
CA SER A 207 -10.83 13.18 3.82
C SER A 207 -11.75 12.41 2.87
N THR A 208 -11.18 11.82 1.82
CA THR A 208 -11.93 11.11 0.78
C THR A 208 -11.83 9.60 0.95
N GLU A 209 -12.96 8.90 0.81
CA GLU A 209 -13.03 7.45 0.62
C GLU A 209 -13.78 7.14 -0.68
N VAL A 210 -13.53 5.97 -1.26
CA VAL A 210 -14.19 5.54 -2.50
C VAL A 210 -14.79 4.16 -2.31
N ILE A 211 -16.10 4.05 -2.55
CA ILE A 211 -16.82 2.78 -2.50
C ILE A 211 -17.43 2.43 -3.85
N ILE A 212 -17.40 1.15 -4.20
CA ILE A 212 -18.08 0.63 -5.39
C ILE A 212 -19.47 0.15 -5.01
N THR A 213 -20.48 0.89 -5.46
CA THR A 213 -21.89 0.59 -5.17
C THR A 213 -22.46 -0.46 -6.12
N SER A 214 -21.97 -0.52 -7.36
CA SER A 214 -22.33 -1.54 -8.33
C SER A 214 -21.15 -1.94 -9.19
N PHE A 215 -21.03 -3.24 -9.46
CA PHE A 215 -20.06 -3.81 -10.39
C PHE A 215 -20.74 -4.93 -11.16
N LYS A 216 -21.00 -4.72 -12.46
CA LYS A 216 -21.70 -5.67 -13.33
C LYS A 216 -20.79 -5.98 -14.51
N ASP A 217 -20.32 -7.22 -14.56
CA ASP A 217 -19.55 -7.74 -15.67
C ASP A 217 -20.50 -8.28 -16.76
N GLU A 218 -20.68 -7.49 -17.82
CA GLU A 218 -21.48 -7.86 -19.00
C GLU A 218 -20.52 -8.35 -20.12
N PRO A 219 -20.99 -9.10 -21.10
CA PRO A 219 -20.10 -9.73 -22.10
C PRO A 219 -19.12 -8.78 -22.81
N LYS A 220 -19.53 -7.54 -23.06
CA LYS A 220 -18.73 -6.56 -23.83
C LYS A 220 -18.21 -5.38 -23.00
N ILE A 221 -18.73 -5.14 -21.82
CA ILE A 221 -18.44 -3.97 -21.01
C ILE A 221 -18.67 -4.24 -19.53
N ILE A 222 -17.82 -3.70 -18.67
CA ILE A 222 -18.05 -3.72 -17.23
C ILE A 222 -18.68 -2.38 -16.84
N ARG A 223 -19.82 -2.46 -16.13
CA ARG A 223 -20.52 -1.27 -15.60
C ARG A 223 -20.20 -1.10 -14.13
N ILE A 224 -19.62 0.03 -13.78
CA ILE A 224 -19.20 0.36 -12.44
C ILE A 224 -19.87 1.65 -12.00
N SER A 225 -20.54 1.60 -10.83
CA SER A 225 -21.02 2.80 -10.15
C SER A 225 -20.29 2.95 -8.82
N SER A 226 -19.82 4.16 -8.53
CA SER A 226 -19.04 4.46 -7.34
C SER A 226 -19.50 5.73 -6.62
N GLU A 227 -19.29 5.77 -5.32
CA GLU A 227 -19.47 6.97 -4.50
C GLU A 227 -18.10 7.42 -3.97
N ILE A 228 -17.77 8.69 -4.18
CA ILE A 228 -16.65 9.38 -3.56
C ILE A 228 -17.19 10.05 -2.30
N ILE A 229 -16.81 9.53 -1.14
CA ILE A 229 -17.26 10.01 0.16
C ILE A 229 -16.33 11.13 0.62
N VAL A 230 -16.92 12.21 1.15
CA VAL A 230 -16.23 13.34 1.78
C VAL A 230 -16.94 13.75 3.06
N GLU A 231 -16.32 14.60 3.88
CA GLU A 231 -16.90 15.01 5.17
C GLU A 231 -17.74 16.28 5.12
N ARG A 232 -17.53 17.13 4.09
CA ARG A 232 -18.16 18.48 4.02
C ARG A 232 -18.60 18.83 2.60
N ASP A 233 -19.63 19.66 2.48
CA ASP A 233 -20.14 20.17 1.21
C ASP A 233 -19.08 20.96 0.43
N SER A 234 -18.22 21.71 1.13
CA SER A 234 -17.11 22.42 0.49
C SER A 234 -16.15 21.48 -0.23
N GLN A 235 -15.84 20.32 0.36
CA GLN A 235 -15.00 19.28 -0.25
C GLN A 235 -15.70 18.64 -1.45
N LYS A 236 -17.01 18.35 -1.34
CA LYS A 236 -17.85 17.89 -2.45
C LYS A 236 -17.76 18.85 -3.65
N ASN A 237 -17.92 20.13 -3.40
CA ASN A 237 -17.86 21.14 -4.46
C ASN A 237 -16.47 21.21 -5.12
N ILE A 238 -15.39 21.04 -4.34
CA ILE A 238 -14.02 20.98 -4.87
C ILE A 238 -13.83 19.74 -5.75
N ILE A 239 -14.32 18.56 -5.33
CA ILE A 239 -14.21 17.33 -6.12
C ILE A 239 -14.99 17.41 -7.41
N ILE A 240 -16.20 17.96 -7.39
CA ILE A 240 -17.01 18.14 -8.59
C ILE A 240 -16.35 19.15 -9.53
N GLY A 241 -15.89 20.27 -8.97
CA GLY A 241 -15.33 21.38 -9.74
C GLY A 241 -16.38 22.19 -10.52
N LYS A 242 -15.94 23.23 -11.21
CA LYS A 242 -16.82 24.08 -12.03
C LYS A 242 -17.46 23.25 -13.14
N ALA A 243 -18.78 23.25 -13.19
CA ALA A 243 -19.58 22.47 -14.16
C ALA A 243 -19.22 20.97 -14.22
N GLY A 244 -18.67 20.38 -13.16
CA GLY A 244 -18.32 18.96 -13.10
C GLY A 244 -16.99 18.60 -13.79
N GLU A 245 -16.21 19.57 -14.24
CA GLU A 245 -14.97 19.35 -15.01
C GLU A 245 -13.94 18.50 -14.27
N MET A 246 -13.76 18.75 -12.96
CA MET A 246 -12.76 18.02 -12.17
C MET A 246 -13.18 16.56 -11.95
N LEU A 247 -14.44 16.31 -11.61
CA LEU A 247 -14.96 14.95 -11.46
C LEU A 247 -14.88 14.18 -12.78
N LYS A 248 -15.20 14.82 -13.92
CA LYS A 248 -15.04 14.25 -15.25
C LYS A 248 -13.58 13.88 -15.56
N LYS A 249 -12.62 14.72 -15.15
CA LYS A 249 -11.18 14.43 -15.30
C LYS A 249 -10.75 13.22 -14.49
N VAL A 250 -11.19 13.11 -13.21
CA VAL A 250 -10.98 11.91 -12.38
C VAL A 250 -11.50 10.67 -13.10
N GLY A 251 -12.77 10.71 -13.55
CA GLY A 251 -13.41 9.59 -14.24
C GLY A 251 -12.72 9.18 -15.52
N THR A 252 -12.25 10.13 -16.30
CA THR A 252 -11.55 9.85 -17.56
C THR A 252 -10.24 9.09 -17.31
N TYR A 253 -9.45 9.53 -16.33
CA TYR A 253 -8.19 8.87 -15.99
C TYR A 253 -8.42 7.53 -15.28
N ALA A 254 -9.37 7.48 -14.34
CA ALA A 254 -9.70 6.24 -13.66
C ALA A 254 -10.20 5.16 -14.64
N ARG A 255 -11.11 5.52 -15.55
CA ARG A 255 -11.63 4.59 -16.55
C ARG A 255 -10.52 4.01 -17.44
N LYS A 256 -9.57 4.84 -17.89
CA LYS A 256 -8.44 4.37 -18.71
C LYS A 256 -7.64 3.30 -17.95
N ASP A 257 -7.26 3.56 -16.70
CA ASP A 257 -6.48 2.61 -15.91
C ASP A 257 -7.30 1.36 -15.55
N MET A 258 -8.63 1.49 -15.35
CA MET A 258 -9.52 0.35 -15.14
C MET A 258 -9.63 -0.53 -16.38
N GLU A 259 -9.73 0.05 -17.59
CA GLU A 259 -9.77 -0.70 -18.86
C GLU A 259 -8.46 -1.48 -19.06
N GLU A 260 -7.33 -0.89 -18.65
CA GLU A 260 -6.03 -1.56 -18.67
C GLU A 260 -5.96 -2.69 -17.62
N PHE A 261 -6.41 -2.45 -16.40
CA PHE A 261 -6.41 -3.45 -15.32
C PHE A 261 -7.35 -4.63 -15.60
N LEU A 262 -8.60 -4.33 -16.01
CA LEU A 262 -9.65 -5.32 -16.23
C LEU A 262 -9.58 -5.96 -17.64
N GLN A 263 -8.69 -5.50 -18.51
CA GLN A 263 -8.56 -5.95 -19.91
C GLN A 263 -9.90 -5.93 -20.67
N LYS A 264 -10.79 -4.98 -20.32
CA LYS A 264 -12.15 -4.88 -20.84
C LYS A 264 -12.64 -3.43 -20.83
N LYS A 265 -13.59 -3.09 -21.71
CA LYS A 265 -14.22 -1.77 -21.74
C LYS A 265 -14.98 -1.50 -20.44
N VAL A 266 -14.90 -0.26 -19.95
CA VAL A 266 -15.53 0.17 -18.68
C VAL A 266 -16.47 1.35 -18.93
N PHE A 267 -17.69 1.22 -18.41
CA PHE A 267 -18.60 2.34 -18.19
C PHE A 267 -18.57 2.72 -16.71
N LEU A 268 -18.11 3.92 -16.40
CA LEU A 268 -17.92 4.39 -15.03
C LEU A 268 -18.86 5.54 -14.69
N GLU A 269 -19.68 5.35 -13.66
CA GLU A 269 -20.48 6.40 -13.03
C GLU A 269 -19.90 6.74 -11.67
N MET A 270 -19.81 8.03 -11.36
CA MET A 270 -19.26 8.50 -10.09
C MET A 270 -20.17 9.54 -9.46
N PHE A 271 -20.49 9.38 -8.19
CA PHE A 271 -21.24 10.31 -7.37
C PHE A 271 -20.38 10.81 -6.21
N VAL A 272 -20.62 12.04 -5.75
CA VAL A 272 -19.95 12.57 -4.56
C VAL A 272 -20.97 12.72 -3.44
N LYS A 273 -20.71 12.06 -2.32
CA LYS A 273 -21.58 11.99 -1.16
C LYS A 273 -20.91 12.57 0.07
N VAL A 274 -21.64 13.37 0.83
CA VAL A 274 -21.18 13.93 2.10
C VAL A 274 -21.64 13.02 3.24
N ILE A 275 -20.68 12.56 4.02
CA ILE A 275 -20.89 11.84 5.28
C ILE A 275 -20.05 12.53 6.35
N PRO A 276 -20.65 13.40 7.18
CA PRO A 276 -19.90 14.14 8.19
C PRO A 276 -19.18 13.23 9.18
N ASP A 277 -17.92 13.52 9.43
CA ASP A 277 -17.10 12.84 10.43
C ASP A 277 -16.97 11.31 10.25
N TRP A 278 -17.05 10.82 9.00
CA TRP A 278 -17.02 9.40 8.70
C TRP A 278 -15.74 8.71 9.21
N ARG A 279 -14.61 9.43 9.25
CA ARG A 279 -13.31 8.92 9.70
C ARG A 279 -13.25 8.54 11.19
N ASN A 280 -14.23 8.98 11.98
CA ASN A 280 -14.35 8.65 13.41
C ASN A 280 -15.55 7.73 13.71
N ARG A 281 -16.38 7.41 12.71
CA ARG A 281 -17.59 6.60 12.91
C ARG A 281 -17.32 5.14 12.63
N LYS A 282 -17.31 4.29 13.66
CA LYS A 282 -17.04 2.84 13.56
C LYS A 282 -17.89 2.12 12.51
N ASN A 283 -19.20 2.43 12.41
CA ASN A 283 -20.05 1.81 11.41
C ASN A 283 -19.60 2.07 9.98
N TYR A 284 -19.12 3.26 9.67
CA TYR A 284 -18.55 3.55 8.35
C TYR A 284 -17.17 2.95 8.18
N LEU A 285 -16.30 3.01 9.19
CA LEU A 285 -14.99 2.38 9.14
C LEU A 285 -15.11 0.88 8.88
N LYS A 286 -16.04 0.20 9.56
CA LYS A 286 -16.34 -1.21 9.29
C LYS A 286 -16.87 -1.44 7.87
N SER A 287 -17.83 -0.63 7.41
CA SER A 287 -18.40 -0.76 6.06
C SER A 287 -17.41 -0.46 4.94
N PHE A 288 -16.34 0.29 5.22
CA PHE A 288 -15.26 0.61 4.28
C PHE A 288 -14.06 -0.34 4.42
N GLY A 289 -14.15 -1.37 5.29
CA GLY A 289 -13.13 -2.39 5.45
C GLY A 289 -11.91 -1.99 6.31
N TYR A 290 -12.07 -0.99 7.18
CA TYR A 290 -11.03 -0.59 8.14
C TYR A 290 -11.07 -1.39 9.46
N GLU A 291 -12.18 -2.04 9.76
CA GLU A 291 -12.40 -2.87 10.95
C GLU A 291 -13.15 -4.14 10.52
N ASP A 292 -12.90 -5.26 11.20
CA ASP A 292 -13.57 -6.54 11.00
C ASP A 292 -14.99 -6.56 11.59
#